data_fadb186036b90b46a19b18c2fb66b908
#
_entry.id   fadb186036b90b46a19b18c2fb66b908
#
_cell.length_a   1.000
_cell.length_b   1.000
_cell.length_c   1.000
_cell.angle_alpha   90.00
_cell.angle_beta   90.00
_cell.angle_gamma   90.00
#
_symmetry.space_group_name_H-M   'P 1'
#
loop_
_entity.id
_entity.type
_entity.pdbx_description
1 polymer ?
#
loop_
_entity_poly.entity_id
_entity_poly.type
_entity_poly.pdbx_seq_one_letter_code
_entity_poly.pdbx_strand_id
1 'polypeptide(L)'
;MQKLCVIFKKAVSLPLVIITSNLLSHRASLCISYSGGRVGDASINLITEINRNMKTLANIVWLVCGGLEAAFGYFTGSLALAITIIGIPFAMQAFKIGLLCLWPFGARVIPTESPTGCLRFFMNFIWFICGGIFAWLMHAIFGLFLYITIIGIPWGKQHFKMAGLALAPFGKAVELDY
;
A
#
# COMPACT_ATOMS: atom_id res chain seq x y z
N MET A 1 -3.01 -27.72 21.17
CA MET A 1 -1.70 -27.47 20.52
C MET A 1 -1.70 -27.68 19.01
N GLN A 2 -2.33 -28.72 18.45
CA GLN A 2 -2.37 -28.96 17.00
C GLN A 2 -3.02 -27.83 16.17
N LYS A 3 -4.13 -27.24 16.63
CA LYS A 3 -4.80 -26.12 15.93
C LYS A 3 -3.94 -24.87 15.83
N LEU A 4 -3.14 -24.58 16.87
CA LEU A 4 -2.23 -23.43 16.87
C LEU A 4 -1.07 -23.61 15.87
N CYS A 5 -0.55 -24.84 15.75
CA CYS A 5 0.51 -25.19 14.80
C CYS A 5 0.02 -25.08 13.35
N VAL A 6 -1.22 -25.44 13.05
CA VAL A 6 -1.82 -25.31 11.71
C VAL A 6 -2.04 -23.83 11.34
N ILE A 7 -2.51 -23.02 12.29
CA ILE A 7 -2.67 -21.57 12.10
C ILE A 7 -1.31 -20.91 11.87
N PHE A 8 -0.30 -21.28 12.67
CA PHE A 8 1.06 -20.76 12.54
C PHE A 8 1.69 -21.15 11.20
N LYS A 9 1.54 -22.41 10.75
CA LYS A 9 2.03 -22.90 9.47
C LYS A 9 1.34 -22.19 8.28
N LYS A 10 0.04 -21.92 8.39
CA LYS A 10 -0.73 -21.19 7.40
C LYS A 10 -0.36 -19.70 7.37
N ALA A 11 -0.12 -19.10 8.53
CA ALA A 11 0.30 -17.70 8.66
C ALA A 11 1.73 -17.46 8.14
N VAL A 12 2.65 -18.40 8.35
CA VAL A 12 4.02 -18.31 7.82
C VAL A 12 4.07 -18.55 6.31
N SER A 13 3.21 -19.41 5.76
CA SER A 13 3.15 -19.66 4.32
C SER A 13 2.53 -18.50 3.52
N LEU A 14 1.65 -17.70 4.15
CA LEU A 14 0.97 -16.59 3.47
C LEU A 14 1.94 -15.53 2.88
N PRO A 15 2.93 -15.00 3.64
CA PRO A 15 3.91 -14.07 3.08
C PRO A 15 4.78 -14.69 1.98
N LEU A 16 5.12 -15.97 2.11
CA LEU A 16 5.88 -16.68 1.08
C LEU A 16 5.07 -16.86 -0.21
N VAL A 17 3.78 -17.17 -0.09
CA VAL A 17 2.86 -17.31 -1.23
C VAL A 17 2.63 -15.96 -1.91
N ILE A 18 2.52 -14.85 -1.17
CA ILE A 18 2.40 -13.51 -1.75
C ILE A 18 3.67 -13.13 -2.54
N ILE A 19 4.85 -13.44 -2.01
CA ILE A 19 6.13 -13.17 -2.68
C ILE A 19 6.29 -14.06 -3.92
N THR A 20 5.95 -15.35 -3.81
CA THR A 20 6.06 -16.28 -4.93
C THR A 20 5.02 -16.02 -6.02
N SER A 21 3.81 -15.60 -5.68
CA SER A 21 2.78 -15.24 -6.67
C SER A 21 3.18 -14.02 -7.49
N ASN A 22 3.79 -13.00 -6.88
CA ASN A 22 4.31 -11.84 -7.61
C ASN A 22 5.48 -12.19 -8.54
N LEU A 23 6.39 -13.08 -8.10
CA LEU A 23 7.49 -13.56 -8.94
C LEU A 23 7.01 -14.47 -10.08
N LEU A 24 6.01 -15.33 -9.82
CA LEU A 24 5.39 -16.19 -10.84
C LEU A 24 4.59 -15.38 -11.86
N SER A 25 3.83 -14.36 -11.43
CA SER A 25 3.11 -13.46 -12.32
C SER A 25 4.06 -12.70 -13.26
N HIS A 26 5.18 -12.20 -12.75
CA HIS A 26 6.18 -11.50 -13.56
C HIS A 26 6.90 -12.45 -14.55
N ARG A 27 7.18 -13.68 -14.13
CA ARG A 27 7.76 -14.73 -15.00
C ARG A 27 6.77 -15.26 -16.03
N ALA A 28 5.50 -15.43 -15.64
CA ALA A 28 4.43 -15.83 -16.56
C ALA A 28 4.23 -14.80 -17.68
N SER A 29 4.22 -13.49 -17.35
CA SER A 29 4.15 -12.42 -18.35
C SER A 29 5.30 -12.46 -19.36
N LEU A 30 6.51 -12.81 -18.91
CA LEU A 30 7.68 -12.98 -19.77
C LEU A 30 7.63 -14.24 -20.65
N CYS A 31 7.11 -15.37 -20.14
CA CYS A 31 6.95 -16.60 -20.90
C CYS A 31 5.85 -16.54 -21.95
N ILE A 32 4.80 -15.76 -21.71
CA ILE A 32 3.64 -15.63 -22.62
C ILE A 32 3.97 -14.80 -23.85
N SER A 33 4.87 -13.84 -23.72
CA SER A 33 5.41 -13.10 -24.88
C SER A 33 6.15 -14.02 -25.88
N TYR A 34 6.48 -15.26 -25.48
CA TYR A 34 7.26 -16.21 -26.29
C TYR A 34 6.44 -17.40 -26.83
N SER A 35 5.25 -17.69 -26.30
CA SER A 35 4.45 -18.88 -26.66
C SER A 35 3.05 -18.48 -27.14
N GLY A 36 2.89 -18.33 -28.46
CA GLY A 36 1.57 -18.17 -29.07
C GLY A 36 0.73 -19.45 -29.00
N GLY A 37 -0.37 -19.45 -28.24
CA GLY A 37 -1.37 -20.50 -28.35
C GLY A 37 -2.22 -20.80 -27.11
N ARG A 38 -3.48 -20.98 -27.31
CA ARG A 38 -4.68 -21.19 -26.48
C ARG A 38 -4.56 -21.89 -25.10
N VAL A 39 -3.53 -22.68 -24.83
CA VAL A 39 -3.28 -23.30 -23.51
C VAL A 39 -2.73 -22.26 -22.52
N GLY A 40 -2.10 -21.20 -23.01
CA GLY A 40 -1.62 -20.08 -22.22
C GLY A 40 -2.74 -19.29 -21.54
N ASP A 41 -3.87 -19.07 -22.20
CA ASP A 41 -4.91 -18.15 -21.72
C ASP A 41 -5.62 -18.65 -20.45
N ALA A 42 -5.91 -19.95 -20.37
CA ALA A 42 -6.53 -20.54 -19.17
C ALA A 42 -5.58 -20.51 -17.96
N SER A 43 -4.30 -20.79 -18.17
CA SER A 43 -3.27 -20.74 -17.13
C SER A 43 -3.04 -19.33 -16.64
N ILE A 44 -3.06 -18.34 -17.53
CA ILE A 44 -2.94 -16.93 -17.21
C ILE A 44 -4.12 -16.46 -16.36
N ASN A 45 -5.34 -16.78 -16.78
CA ASN A 45 -6.56 -16.40 -16.07
C ASN A 45 -6.57 -16.98 -14.65
N LEU A 46 -6.18 -18.24 -14.47
CA LEU A 46 -6.07 -18.87 -13.17
C LEU A 46 -5.04 -18.18 -12.28
N ILE A 47 -3.85 -17.89 -12.80
CA ILE A 47 -2.79 -17.18 -12.04
C ILE A 47 -3.24 -15.77 -11.67
N THR A 48 -3.93 -15.08 -12.57
CA THR A 48 -4.45 -13.73 -12.32
C THR A 48 -5.51 -13.74 -11.24
N GLU A 49 -6.42 -14.72 -11.26
CA GLU A 49 -7.44 -14.89 -10.21
C GLU A 49 -6.81 -15.22 -8.84
N ILE A 50 -5.87 -16.14 -8.80
CA ILE A 50 -5.14 -16.47 -7.57
C ILE A 50 -4.46 -15.23 -7.01
N ASN A 51 -3.78 -14.46 -7.86
CA ASN A 51 -3.09 -13.23 -7.44
C ASN A 51 -4.07 -12.17 -6.93
N ARG A 52 -5.23 -12.02 -7.55
CA ARG A 52 -6.31 -11.12 -7.11
C ARG A 52 -6.83 -11.53 -5.72
N ASN A 53 -7.14 -12.80 -5.53
CA ASN A 53 -7.64 -13.33 -4.27
C ASN A 53 -6.60 -13.16 -3.15
N MET A 54 -5.31 -13.34 -3.44
CA MET A 54 -4.23 -13.14 -2.50
C MET A 54 -4.06 -11.66 -2.11
N LYS A 55 -4.17 -10.72 -3.08
CA LYS A 55 -4.16 -9.28 -2.80
C LYS A 55 -5.33 -8.88 -1.91
N THR A 56 -6.53 -9.39 -2.20
CA THR A 56 -7.74 -9.14 -1.40
C THR A 56 -7.59 -9.64 0.03
N LEU A 57 -7.11 -10.86 0.21
CA LEU A 57 -6.88 -11.42 1.55
C LEU A 57 -5.83 -10.61 2.33
N ALA A 58 -4.76 -10.20 1.66
CA ALA A 58 -3.72 -9.36 2.25
C ALA A 58 -4.27 -7.99 2.69
N ASN A 59 -5.18 -7.39 1.92
CA ASN A 59 -5.86 -6.14 2.26
C ASN A 59 -6.80 -6.31 3.46
N ILE A 60 -7.55 -7.43 3.55
CA ILE A 60 -8.42 -7.70 4.71
C ILE A 60 -7.58 -7.82 5.99
N VAL A 61 -6.49 -8.56 5.95
CA VAL A 61 -5.58 -8.67 7.10
C VAL A 61 -4.95 -7.31 7.43
N TRP A 62 -4.59 -6.52 6.41
CA TRP A 62 -4.05 -5.17 6.56
C TRP A 62 -5.00 -4.24 7.32
N LEU A 63 -6.30 -4.26 7.01
CA LEU A 63 -7.30 -3.43 7.71
C LEU A 63 -7.28 -3.68 9.21
N VAL A 64 -7.10 -4.94 9.63
CA VAL A 64 -7.02 -5.33 11.05
C VAL A 64 -5.64 -4.96 11.65
N CYS A 65 -4.57 -5.02 10.85
CA CYS A 65 -3.19 -4.74 11.29
C CYS A 65 -2.83 -3.24 11.35
N GLY A 66 -3.82 -2.34 11.39
CA GLY A 66 -3.60 -0.89 11.52
C GLY A 66 -3.97 -0.07 10.28
N GLY A 67 -4.34 -0.71 9.17
CA GLY A 67 -4.75 0.00 7.95
C GLY A 67 -6.01 0.84 8.13
N LEU A 68 -7.00 0.31 8.85
CA LEU A 68 -8.24 1.02 9.14
C LEU A 68 -8.01 2.23 10.06
N GLU A 69 -7.21 2.07 11.10
CA GLU A 69 -6.85 3.14 12.04
C GLU A 69 -6.09 4.27 11.32
N ALA A 70 -5.10 3.91 10.50
CA ALA A 70 -4.36 4.87 9.70
C ALA A 70 -5.29 5.63 8.72
N ALA A 71 -6.19 4.94 8.03
CA ALA A 71 -7.16 5.55 7.12
C ALA A 71 -8.07 6.55 7.85
N PHE A 72 -8.58 6.16 9.02
CA PHE A 72 -9.41 7.03 9.85
C PHE A 72 -8.66 8.30 10.28
N GLY A 73 -7.39 8.18 10.68
CA GLY A 73 -6.52 9.30 11.00
C GLY A 73 -6.35 10.27 9.82
N TYR A 74 -6.13 9.75 8.61
CA TYR A 74 -6.04 10.59 7.41
C TYR A 74 -7.37 11.26 7.04
N PHE A 75 -8.50 10.58 7.19
CA PHE A 75 -9.81 11.17 6.89
C PHE A 75 -10.20 12.28 7.87
N THR A 76 -9.97 12.07 9.16
CA THR A 76 -10.22 13.11 10.17
C THR A 76 -9.29 14.29 10.00
N GLY A 77 -8.01 14.06 9.74
CA GLY A 77 -7.04 15.12 9.42
C GLY A 77 -7.40 15.87 8.14
N SER A 78 -7.84 15.18 7.11
CA SER A 78 -8.31 15.76 5.85
C SER A 78 -9.52 16.67 6.09
N LEU A 79 -10.51 16.23 6.88
CA LEU A 79 -11.68 17.04 7.21
C LEU A 79 -11.28 18.31 7.98
N ALA A 80 -10.39 18.19 8.96
CA ALA A 80 -9.89 19.35 9.71
C ALA A 80 -9.16 20.36 8.81
N LEU A 81 -8.33 19.89 7.87
CA LEU A 81 -7.65 20.76 6.90
C LEU A 81 -8.62 21.42 5.91
N ALA A 82 -9.69 20.73 5.52
CA ALA A 82 -10.68 21.24 4.57
C ALA A 82 -11.50 22.44 5.11
N ILE A 83 -11.53 22.64 6.44
CA ILE A 83 -12.19 23.82 7.06
C ILE A 83 -11.48 25.11 6.66
N THR A 84 -10.20 25.07 6.37
CA THR A 84 -9.41 26.24 5.95
C THR A 84 -9.22 26.25 4.43
N ILE A 85 -9.38 27.42 3.81
CA ILE A 85 -9.21 27.56 2.35
C ILE A 85 -7.80 27.14 1.91
N ILE A 86 -6.79 27.53 2.68
CA ILE A 86 -5.38 27.15 2.43
C ILE A 86 -5.16 25.64 2.64
N GLY A 87 -5.93 25.01 3.53
CA GLY A 87 -5.84 23.59 3.83
C GLY A 87 -6.47 22.67 2.78
N ILE A 88 -7.32 23.18 1.88
CA ILE A 88 -8.02 22.36 0.87
C ILE A 88 -7.06 21.49 0.02
N PRO A 89 -5.98 22.02 -0.58
CA PRO A 89 -5.04 21.18 -1.35
C PRO A 89 -4.35 20.11 -0.50
N PHE A 90 -4.08 20.40 0.78
CA PHE A 90 -3.52 19.44 1.72
C PHE A 90 -4.55 18.38 2.14
N ALA A 91 -5.81 18.80 2.37
CA ALA A 91 -6.93 17.92 2.65
C ALA A 91 -7.14 16.87 1.54
N MET A 92 -7.10 17.30 0.29
CA MET A 92 -7.22 16.39 -0.86
C MET A 92 -6.10 15.33 -0.89
N GLN A 93 -4.87 15.71 -0.55
CA GLN A 93 -3.76 14.75 -0.50
C GLN A 93 -3.89 13.81 0.70
N ALA A 94 -4.25 14.31 1.88
CA ALA A 94 -4.51 13.48 3.05
C ALA A 94 -5.63 12.47 2.78
N PHE A 95 -6.72 12.91 2.13
CA PHE A 95 -7.82 12.04 1.74
C PHE A 95 -7.38 10.91 0.78
N LYS A 96 -6.57 11.22 -0.23
CA LYS A 96 -6.02 10.23 -1.15
C LYS A 96 -5.13 9.20 -0.44
N ILE A 97 -4.32 9.64 0.51
CA ILE A 97 -3.51 8.71 1.32
C ILE A 97 -4.42 7.85 2.20
N GLY A 98 -5.48 8.42 2.78
CA GLY A 98 -6.48 7.67 3.53
C GLY A 98 -7.13 6.56 2.71
N LEU A 99 -7.54 6.84 1.46
CA LEU A 99 -8.06 5.83 0.55
C LEU A 99 -7.03 4.74 0.23
N LEU A 100 -5.77 5.12 0.03
CA LEU A 100 -4.69 4.17 -0.18
C LEU A 100 -4.45 3.30 1.06
N CYS A 101 -4.59 3.86 2.27
CA CYS A 101 -4.49 3.11 3.51
C CYS A 101 -5.59 2.07 3.68
N LEU A 102 -6.75 2.22 3.04
CA LEU A 102 -7.78 1.18 3.04
C LEU A 102 -7.41 -0.02 2.17
N TRP A 103 -6.71 0.21 1.03
CA TRP A 103 -6.44 -0.85 0.04
C TRP A 103 -5.06 -0.76 -0.58
N PRO A 104 -3.96 -0.97 0.20
CA PRO A 104 -2.60 -0.75 -0.27
C PRO A 104 -2.03 -1.85 -1.16
N PHE A 105 -2.53 -3.10 -1.04
CA PHE A 105 -2.09 -4.21 -1.88
C PHE A 105 -2.80 -4.17 -3.23
N GLY A 106 -2.04 -3.92 -4.29
CA GLY A 106 -2.55 -3.67 -5.64
C GLY A 106 -2.50 -2.19 -6.04
N ALA A 107 -2.05 -1.31 -5.15
CA ALA A 107 -1.83 0.10 -5.46
C ALA A 107 -0.34 0.41 -5.66
N ARG A 108 -0.03 1.21 -6.67
CA ARG A 108 1.31 1.74 -6.93
C ARG A 108 1.35 3.23 -6.69
N VAL A 109 2.45 3.69 -6.13
CA VAL A 109 2.73 5.13 -6.00
C VAL A 109 3.67 5.51 -7.13
N ILE A 110 3.18 6.36 -8.02
CA ILE A 110 3.96 6.84 -9.18
C ILE A 110 4.29 8.32 -9.01
N PRO A 111 5.46 8.77 -9.46
CA PRO A 111 5.75 10.19 -9.54
C PRO A 111 4.83 10.84 -10.58
N THR A 112 4.29 12.00 -10.24
CA THR A 112 3.50 12.80 -11.18
C THR A 112 4.37 13.93 -11.70
N GLU A 113 4.40 14.14 -13.00
CA GLU A 113 5.01 15.31 -13.59
C GLU A 113 4.19 16.54 -13.19
N SER A 114 4.72 17.28 -12.22
CA SER A 114 4.11 18.52 -11.77
C SER A 114 4.87 19.70 -12.40
N PRO A 115 4.18 20.70 -12.98
CA PRO A 115 4.83 21.75 -13.77
C PRO A 115 5.74 22.67 -12.96
N THR A 116 5.67 22.67 -11.62
CA THR A 116 6.43 23.61 -10.78
C THR A 116 7.10 22.87 -9.63
N GLY A 117 8.38 22.49 -9.81
CA GLY A 117 9.19 21.86 -8.76
C GLY A 117 9.27 22.70 -7.48
N CYS A 118 9.30 24.03 -7.60
CA CYS A 118 9.33 24.96 -6.48
C CYS A 118 8.05 24.90 -5.63
N LEU A 119 6.88 24.97 -6.24
CA LEU A 119 5.60 24.89 -5.54
C LEU A 119 5.45 23.56 -4.82
N ARG A 120 5.81 22.45 -5.46
CA ARG A 120 5.82 21.12 -4.87
C ARG A 120 6.72 21.04 -3.64
N PHE A 121 7.91 21.65 -3.71
CA PHE A 121 8.82 21.71 -2.58
C PHE A 121 8.20 22.44 -1.39
N PHE A 122 7.64 23.64 -1.60
CA PHE A 122 7.00 24.40 -0.53
C PHE A 122 5.79 23.69 0.06
N MET A 123 4.94 23.07 -0.76
CA MET A 123 3.80 22.31 -0.29
C MET A 123 4.21 21.09 0.55
N ASN A 124 5.22 20.34 0.13
CA ASN A 124 5.74 19.23 0.92
C ASN A 124 6.41 19.71 2.22
N PHE A 125 7.08 20.86 2.21
CA PHE A 125 7.71 21.44 3.39
C PHE A 125 6.65 21.87 4.43
N ILE A 126 5.61 22.56 4.00
CA ILE A 126 4.48 22.94 4.88
C ILE A 126 3.79 21.67 5.42
N TRP A 127 3.52 20.71 4.55
CA TRP A 127 2.92 19.43 4.94
C TRP A 127 3.76 18.70 5.98
N PHE A 128 5.08 18.62 5.77
CA PHE A 128 6.01 17.97 6.68
C PHE A 128 5.88 18.53 8.11
N ILE A 129 5.81 19.86 8.24
CA ILE A 129 5.68 20.53 9.54
C ILE A 129 4.26 20.34 10.12
N CYS A 130 3.20 20.46 9.32
CA CYS A 130 1.82 20.45 9.79
C CYS A 130 1.32 19.06 10.20
N GLY A 131 1.81 17.99 9.60
CA GLY A 131 1.28 16.65 9.89
C GLY A 131 2.09 15.49 9.31
N GLY A 132 2.91 15.76 8.28
CA GLY A 132 3.65 14.72 7.56
C GLY A 132 4.60 13.93 8.45
N ILE A 133 5.27 14.60 9.39
CA ILE A 133 6.18 13.95 10.34
C ILE A 133 5.44 13.01 11.29
N PHE A 134 4.26 13.39 11.77
CA PHE A 134 3.45 12.53 12.65
C PHE A 134 2.93 11.31 11.90
N ALA A 135 2.42 11.50 10.70
CA ALA A 135 1.95 10.40 9.85
C ALA A 135 3.10 9.44 9.50
N TRP A 136 4.28 9.97 9.18
CA TRP A 136 5.49 9.17 8.96
C TRP A 136 5.86 8.36 10.20
N LEU A 137 5.89 9.00 11.37
CA LEU A 137 6.28 8.36 12.62
C LEU A 137 5.33 7.23 12.99
N MET A 138 4.01 7.44 12.85
CA MET A 138 3.00 6.41 13.07
C MET A 138 3.23 5.19 12.16
N HIS A 139 3.39 5.41 10.86
CA HIS A 139 3.67 4.31 9.94
C HIS A 139 5.03 3.64 10.21
N ALA A 140 6.05 4.39 10.61
CA ALA A 140 7.36 3.84 10.94
C ALA A 140 7.29 2.93 12.18
N ILE A 141 6.57 3.35 13.23
CA ILE A 141 6.39 2.57 14.47
C ILE A 141 5.61 1.28 14.17
N PHE A 142 4.45 1.36 13.51
CA PHE A 142 3.68 0.18 13.15
C PHE A 142 4.45 -0.75 12.20
N GLY A 143 5.15 -0.17 11.23
CA GLY A 143 6.00 -0.92 10.31
C GLY A 143 7.09 -1.69 11.06
N LEU A 144 7.80 -1.04 11.98
CA LEU A 144 8.85 -1.67 12.77
C LEU A 144 8.28 -2.78 13.67
N PHE A 145 7.16 -2.52 14.34
CA PHE A 145 6.49 -3.51 15.18
C PHE A 145 6.11 -4.77 14.38
N LEU A 146 5.53 -4.59 13.18
CA LEU A 146 5.18 -5.70 12.30
C LEU A 146 6.40 -6.43 11.74
N TYR A 147 7.54 -5.73 11.56
CA TYR A 147 8.79 -6.37 11.13
C TYR A 147 9.39 -7.29 12.18
N ILE A 148 9.25 -6.95 13.47
CA ILE A 148 9.73 -7.80 14.59
C ILE A 148 8.94 -9.12 14.60
N THR A 149 7.67 -9.08 14.25
CA THR A 149 6.87 -10.27 14.04
C THR A 149 7.13 -10.80 12.62
N ILE A 150 7.97 -11.77 12.43
CA ILE A 150 8.41 -12.31 11.12
C ILE A 150 7.23 -12.48 10.15
N ILE A 151 6.04 -12.85 10.65
CA ILE A 151 4.80 -12.99 9.89
C ILE A 151 4.30 -11.63 9.37
N GLY A 152 4.54 -10.55 10.09
CA GLY A 152 4.11 -9.19 9.75
C GLY A 152 4.95 -8.48 8.68
N ILE A 153 6.06 -9.06 8.22
CA ILE A 153 6.96 -8.42 7.24
C ILE A 153 6.22 -7.88 5.99
N PRO A 154 5.30 -8.60 5.34
CA PRO A 154 4.60 -8.06 4.17
C PRO A 154 3.77 -6.81 4.49
N TRP A 155 3.13 -6.77 5.65
CA TRP A 155 2.35 -5.62 6.12
C TRP A 155 3.25 -4.48 6.62
N GLY A 156 4.36 -4.80 7.30
CA GLY A 156 5.39 -3.86 7.67
C GLY A 156 5.97 -3.11 6.46
N LYS A 157 6.22 -3.81 5.35
CA LYS A 157 6.62 -3.20 4.07
C LYS A 157 5.60 -2.18 3.56
N GLN A 158 4.30 -2.45 3.71
CA GLN A 158 3.27 -1.49 3.32
C GLN A 158 3.26 -0.26 4.22
N HIS A 159 3.46 -0.41 5.55
CA HIS A 159 3.63 0.73 6.43
C HIS A 159 4.83 1.59 6.04
N PHE A 160 5.98 1.03 5.70
CA PHE A 160 7.14 1.81 5.23
C PHE A 160 6.88 2.48 3.87
N LYS A 161 6.13 1.85 2.96
CA LYS A 161 5.67 2.48 1.73
C LYS A 161 4.78 3.70 2.02
N MET A 162 3.83 3.57 2.97
CA MET A 162 2.97 4.67 3.39
C MET A 162 3.78 5.76 4.11
N ALA A 163 4.76 5.39 4.95
CA ALA A 163 5.67 6.33 5.59
C ALA A 163 6.38 7.23 4.57
N GLY A 164 6.93 6.65 3.51
CA GLY A 164 7.58 7.41 2.43
C GLY A 164 6.62 8.33 1.66
N LEU A 165 5.34 7.94 1.54
CA LEU A 165 4.31 8.78 0.95
C LEU A 165 3.87 9.89 1.91
N ALA A 166 3.75 9.57 3.20
CA ALA A 166 3.35 10.51 4.24
C ALA A 166 4.31 11.69 4.40
N LEU A 167 5.61 11.49 4.17
CA LEU A 167 6.59 12.59 4.22
C LEU A 167 6.43 13.60 3.10
N ALA A 168 6.17 13.14 1.87
CA ALA A 168 6.13 13.99 0.68
C ALA A 168 5.05 13.49 -0.30
N PRO A 169 3.78 13.82 -0.05
CA PRO A 169 2.67 13.37 -0.89
C PRO A 169 2.51 14.16 -2.18
N PHE A 170 2.95 15.42 -2.21
CA PHE A 170 2.80 16.27 -3.39
C PHE A 170 3.80 15.88 -4.48
N GLY A 171 3.31 15.69 -5.69
CA GLY A 171 4.07 15.14 -6.83
C GLY A 171 4.04 13.63 -6.93
N LYS A 172 3.13 12.97 -6.20
CA LYS A 172 2.88 11.54 -6.30
C LYS A 172 1.40 11.28 -6.59
N ALA A 173 1.14 10.31 -7.46
CA ALA A 173 -0.20 9.79 -7.72
C ALA A 173 -0.29 8.34 -7.26
N VAL A 174 -1.50 7.89 -7.01
CA VAL A 174 -1.82 6.50 -6.67
C VAL A 174 -2.49 5.87 -7.87
N GLU A 175 -1.91 4.82 -8.39
CA GLU A 175 -2.48 3.99 -9.45
C GLU A 175 -2.91 2.65 -8.86
N LEU A 176 -4.14 2.24 -9.17
CA LEU A 176 -4.70 0.96 -8.73
C LEU A 176 -4.47 -0.07 -9.84
N ASP A 177 -3.82 -1.16 -9.50
CA ASP A 177 -3.50 -2.27 -10.39
C ASP A 177 -4.50 -3.40 -10.10
N TYR A 178 -5.66 -3.35 -10.80
CA TYR A 178 -6.75 -4.32 -10.69
C TYR A 178 -6.49 -5.60 -11.50
#